data_95f9324799c5d8ef462e522177012a43
#
_entry.id   95f9324799c5d8ef462e522177012a43
#
_cell.length_a   1.000
_cell.length_b   1.000
_cell.length_c   1.000
_cell.angle_alpha   90.00
_cell.angle_beta   90.00
_cell.angle_gamma   90.00
#
_symmetry.space_group_name_H-M   'P 1'
#
loop_
_entity.id
_entity.type
_entity.pdbx_description
1 polymer ?
#
loop_
_entity_poly.entity_id
_entity_poly.type
_entity_poly.pdbx_seq_one_letter_code
_entity_poly.pdbx_strand_id
1 'polypeptide(L)'
;MGTYDSEVIVGLKDGVLDPEAETIKRSLERLGYDLQFIKSKKLFEIKLDAESKEDAEKKVNEMTKRLLANPTIHEYKIEIL
;
A
#
# COMPACT_ATOMS: atom_id res chain seq x y z
N MET A 1 25.96 5.57 8.50
CA MET A 1 24.63 5.15 9.02
C MET A 1 23.75 6.36 9.21
N GLY A 2 22.53 6.30 8.75
CA GLY A 2 21.59 7.40 8.85
C GLY A 2 20.17 6.90 9.09
N THR A 3 19.28 7.83 9.40
CA THR A 3 17.87 7.55 9.58
C THR A 3 17.12 7.97 8.32
N TYR A 4 16.28 7.08 7.82
CA TYR A 4 15.52 7.31 6.59
C TYR A 4 14.03 7.18 6.85
N ASP A 5 13.26 8.06 6.23
CA ASP A 5 11.81 7.98 6.22
C ASP A 5 11.36 7.33 4.92
N SER A 6 10.38 6.45 5.02
CA SER A 6 9.88 5.71 3.88
C SER A 6 8.37 5.60 3.95
N GLU A 7 7.75 5.47 2.80
CA GLU A 7 6.33 5.19 2.66
C GLU A 7 6.13 3.93 1.84
N VAL A 8 5.23 3.07 2.30
CA VAL A 8 4.83 1.86 1.57
C VAL A 8 3.32 1.92 1.38
N ILE A 9 2.89 1.89 0.14
CA ILE A 9 1.47 1.85 -0.21
C ILE A 9 1.16 0.44 -0.68
N VAL A 10 0.19 -0.20 -0.02
CA VAL A 10 -0.21 -1.58 -0.31
C VAL A 10 -1.67 -1.59 -0.75
N GLY A 11 -1.95 -2.17 -1.90
CA GLY A 11 -3.30 -2.32 -2.42
C GLY A 11 -3.52 -3.70 -3.00
N LEU A 12 -4.78 -4.06 -3.23
CA LEU A 12 -5.12 -5.31 -3.88
C LEU A 12 -4.84 -5.22 -5.38
N LYS A 13 -4.35 -6.30 -5.96
CA LYS A 13 -4.18 -6.42 -7.40
C LYS A 13 -5.53 -6.33 -8.10
N ASP A 14 -5.52 -5.91 -9.36
CA ASP A 14 -6.72 -5.91 -10.18
C ASP A 14 -7.30 -7.33 -10.25
N GLY A 15 -8.61 -7.42 -10.20
CA GLY A 15 -9.30 -8.71 -10.21
C GLY A 15 -9.46 -9.37 -8.85
N VAL A 16 -8.79 -8.87 -7.82
CA VAL A 16 -8.99 -9.36 -6.45
C VAL A 16 -10.15 -8.59 -5.81
N LEU A 17 -11.08 -9.31 -5.24
CA LEU A 17 -12.26 -8.73 -4.60
C LEU A 17 -11.86 -7.87 -3.39
N ASP A 18 -12.40 -6.66 -3.33
CA ASP A 18 -12.26 -5.74 -2.20
C ASP A 18 -13.65 -5.47 -1.62
N PRO A 19 -14.09 -6.26 -0.63
CA PRO A 19 -15.46 -6.11 -0.09
C PRO A 19 -15.72 -4.76 0.55
N GLU A 20 -14.70 -4.16 1.20
CA GLU A 20 -14.83 -2.84 1.81
C GLU A 20 -15.08 -1.77 0.76
N ALA A 21 -14.27 -1.77 -0.29
CA ALA A 21 -14.42 -0.80 -1.38
C ALA A 21 -15.76 -0.99 -2.10
N GLU A 22 -16.21 -2.23 -2.32
CA GLU A 22 -17.50 -2.50 -2.93
C GLU A 22 -18.66 -1.96 -2.09
N THR A 23 -18.60 -2.13 -0.77
CA THR A 23 -19.62 -1.61 0.14
C THR A 23 -19.68 -0.08 0.09
N ILE A 24 -18.53 0.57 0.10
CA ILE A 24 -18.44 2.03 0.01
C ILE A 24 -19.01 2.51 -1.33
N LYS A 25 -18.65 1.85 -2.42
CA LYS A 25 -19.15 2.19 -3.75
C LYS A 25 -20.68 2.16 -3.81
N ARG A 26 -21.29 1.07 -3.31
CA ARG A 26 -22.75 0.95 -3.27
C ARG A 26 -23.40 2.05 -2.45
N SER A 27 -22.81 2.40 -1.32
CA SER A 27 -23.33 3.47 -0.46
C SER A 27 -23.27 4.82 -1.16
N LEU A 28 -22.19 5.11 -1.87
CA LEU A 28 -22.05 6.35 -2.64
C LEU A 28 -23.03 6.40 -3.80
N GLU A 29 -23.24 5.29 -4.47
CA GLU A 29 -24.21 5.21 -5.57
C GLU A 29 -25.64 5.47 -5.08
N ARG A 30 -25.98 5.01 -3.88
CA ARG A 30 -27.29 5.32 -3.26
C ARG A 30 -27.45 6.80 -2.96
N LEU A 31 -26.33 7.51 -2.74
CA LEU A 31 -26.33 8.96 -2.52
C LEU A 31 -26.38 9.75 -3.82
N GLY A 32 -26.38 9.08 -4.97
CA GLY A 32 -26.49 9.71 -6.27
C GLY A 32 -25.18 9.92 -7.02
N TYR A 33 -24.09 9.40 -6.51
CA TYR A 33 -22.80 9.49 -7.21
C TYR A 33 -22.66 8.34 -8.21
N ASP A 34 -22.05 8.64 -9.34
CA ASP A 34 -21.81 7.66 -10.39
C ASP A 34 -20.32 7.35 -10.46
N LEU A 35 -19.92 6.20 -9.92
CA LEU A 35 -18.53 5.80 -9.81
C LEU A 35 -18.24 4.64 -10.75
N GLN A 36 -17.13 4.72 -11.47
CA GLN A 36 -16.67 3.59 -12.26
C GLN A 36 -16.00 2.55 -11.38
N PHE A 37 -15.17 2.99 -10.43
CA PHE A 37 -14.58 2.09 -9.45
C PHE A 37 -14.14 2.89 -8.22
N ILE A 38 -13.89 2.16 -7.14
CA ILE A 38 -13.25 2.69 -5.96
C ILE A 38 -12.26 1.63 -5.45
N LYS A 39 -11.12 2.08 -4.99
CA LYS A 39 -10.09 1.22 -4.39
C LYS A 39 -9.66 1.83 -3.07
N SER A 40 -9.41 0.98 -2.09
CA SER A 40 -8.77 1.38 -0.85
C SER A 40 -7.36 0.82 -0.79
N LYS A 41 -6.45 1.56 -0.19
CA LYS A 41 -5.06 1.15 -0.03
C LYS A 41 -4.60 1.50 1.37
N LYS A 42 -3.60 0.78 1.87
CA LYS A 42 -2.96 1.09 3.15
C LYS A 42 -1.65 1.80 2.89
N LEU A 43 -1.39 2.82 3.69
CA LEU A 43 -0.12 3.53 3.70
C LEU A 43 0.60 3.23 5.00
N PHE A 44 1.84 2.77 4.92
CA PHE A 44 2.70 2.59 6.07
C PHE A 44 3.81 3.63 6.01
N GLU A 45 3.98 4.37 7.09
CA GLU A 45 5.10 5.29 7.26
C GLU A 45 6.13 4.59 8.13
N ILE A 46 7.35 4.46 7.62
CA ILE A 46 8.41 3.72 8.32
C ILE A 46 9.63 4.63 8.46
N LYS A 47 10.11 4.75 9.69
CA LYS A 47 11.36 5.42 9.98
C LYS A 47 12.36 4.36 10.43
N LEU A 48 13.47 4.25 9.72
CA LEU A 48 14.44 3.19 10.00
C LEU A 48 15.86 3.70 9.87
N ASP A 49 16.77 2.99 10.54
CA ASP A 49 18.20 3.22 10.40
C ASP A 49 18.75 2.31 9.31
N ALA A 50 19.60 2.86 8.48
CA ALA A 50 20.25 2.13 7.39
C ALA A 50 21.59 2.77 7.07
N GLU A 51 22.44 2.03 6.39
CA GLU A 51 23.76 2.52 6.01
C GLU A 51 23.71 3.50 4.85
N SER A 52 22.74 3.35 3.96
CA SER A 52 22.56 4.18 2.78
C SER A 52 21.09 4.16 2.37
N LYS A 53 20.74 5.02 1.41
CA LYS A 53 19.40 5.03 0.84
C LYS A 53 19.07 3.69 0.20
N GLU A 54 20.02 3.09 -0.52
CA GLU A 54 19.85 1.78 -1.14
C GLU A 54 19.64 0.69 -0.11
N ASP A 55 20.34 0.75 1.01
CA ASP A 55 20.15 -0.19 2.11
C ASP A 55 18.77 -0.03 2.75
N ALA A 56 18.32 1.21 2.95
CA ALA A 56 16.99 1.49 3.46
C ALA A 56 15.90 0.92 2.54
N GLU A 57 16.05 1.14 1.24
CA GLU A 57 15.13 0.64 0.23
C GLU A 57 15.06 -0.89 0.24
N LYS A 58 16.20 -1.55 0.32
CA LYS A 58 16.29 -3.00 0.40
C LYS A 58 15.58 -3.54 1.64
N LYS A 59 15.83 -2.93 2.80
CA LYS A 59 15.21 -3.33 4.07
C LYS A 59 13.70 -3.16 4.04
N VAL A 60 13.21 -2.04 3.54
CA VAL A 60 11.76 -1.78 3.44
C VAL A 60 11.10 -2.74 2.46
N ASN A 61 11.77 -3.06 1.36
CA ASN A 61 11.26 -4.04 0.41
C ASN A 61 11.14 -5.43 1.04
N GLU A 62 12.13 -5.84 1.82
CA GLU A 62 12.08 -7.11 2.54
C GLU A 62 10.95 -7.14 3.59
N MET A 63 10.79 -6.06 4.37
CA MET A 63 9.69 -5.93 5.33
C MET A 63 8.33 -6.07 4.65
N THR A 64 8.18 -5.42 3.52
CA THR A 64 6.94 -5.43 2.76
C THR A 64 6.59 -6.84 2.29
N LYS A 65 7.54 -7.52 1.68
CA LYS A 65 7.34 -8.88 1.18
C LYS A 65 7.07 -9.89 2.29
N ARG A 66 7.70 -9.70 3.45
CA ARG A 66 7.59 -10.65 4.56
C ARG A 66 6.32 -10.48 5.38
N LEU A 67 5.83 -9.24 5.52
CA LEU A 67 4.76 -8.97 6.47
C LEU A 67 3.71 -7.98 5.98
N LEU A 68 4.10 -6.87 5.35
CA LEU A 68 3.17 -5.78 5.06
C LEU A 68 2.23 -6.09 3.89
N ALA A 69 2.68 -6.89 2.95
CA ALA A 69 1.91 -7.25 1.77
C ALA A 69 1.98 -8.75 1.52
N ASN A 70 0.89 -9.30 0.98
CA ASN A 70 0.88 -10.66 0.46
C ASN A 70 1.10 -10.56 -1.06
N PRO A 71 2.29 -10.96 -1.57
CA PRO A 71 2.60 -10.79 -3.00
C PRO A 71 1.63 -11.49 -3.96
N THR A 72 0.89 -12.47 -3.46
CA THR A 72 -0.10 -13.19 -4.27
C THR A 72 -1.31 -12.33 -4.62
N ILE A 73 -1.76 -11.50 -3.66
CA ILE A 73 -2.99 -10.71 -3.81
C ILE A 73 -2.75 -9.21 -3.79
N HIS A 74 -1.59 -8.74 -3.34
CA HIS A 74 -1.29 -7.33 -3.20
C HIS A 74 -0.26 -6.86 -4.23
N GLU A 75 -0.39 -5.61 -4.63
CA GLU A 75 0.69 -4.85 -5.25
C GLU A 75 1.09 -3.75 -4.28
N TYR A 76 2.32 -3.28 -4.37
CA TYR A 76 2.81 -2.27 -3.46
C TYR A 76 3.80 -1.35 -4.14
N LYS A 77 3.94 -0.15 -3.57
CA LYS A 77 4.88 0.86 -4.02
C LYS A 77 5.65 1.36 -2.80
N ILE A 78 6.97 1.43 -2.94
CA ILE A 78 7.87 1.90 -1.89
C ILE A 78 8.51 3.20 -2.33
N GLU A 79 8.57 4.17 -1.43
CA GLU A 79 9.24 5.44 -1.65
C GLU A 79 10.12 5.76 -0.44
N ILE A 80 11.39 6.05 -0.68
CA ILE A 80 12.29 6.56 0.34
C ILE A 80 12.32 8.09 0.19
N LEU A 81 11.92 8.77 1.23
CA LEU A 81 11.75 10.22 1.23
C LEU A 81 13.06 10.98 1.48
#